data_2851667b69d41c48aa2ca7e38f2be614
#
_entry.id   2851667b69d41c48aa2ca7e38f2be614
#
_cell.length_a   1.000
_cell.length_b   1.000
_cell.length_c   1.000
_cell.angle_alpha   90.00
_cell.angle_beta   90.00
_cell.angle_gamma   90.00
#
_symmetry.space_group_name_H-M   'P 1'
#
loop_
_entity.id
_entity.type
_entity.pdbx_description
1 polymer ?
#
loop_
_entity_poly.entity_id
_entity_poly.type
_entity_poly.pdbx_seq_one_letter_code
_entity_poly.pdbx_strand_id
1 'polypeptide(L)'
;MLLKSLEGAAFGAKLKEIAGRKEFHALPESPFIYSIGGGNQLSSDPDYPSLLMAAQKAVEHGYRVFMLPNPHGLKTPDYIFERRGVYKLFDLKNISGKNIVHTRLKESIAQGNRALLNMPQYNTRKLVHDIRKYFVKYPDAIEVLIFKGKNEMSVSRRFALSARFYFEFKRMFEK
;
A
#
# COMPACT_ATOMS: atom_id res chain seq x y z
N MET A 1 12.05 12.58 -12.19
CA MET A 1 12.89 11.81 -11.24
C MET A 1 12.02 10.68 -10.66
N LEU A 2 12.41 9.46 -10.90
CA LEU A 2 11.66 8.31 -10.39
C LEU A 2 11.89 8.20 -8.88
N LEU A 3 10.81 8.24 -8.09
CA LEU A 3 10.85 8.06 -6.62
C LEU A 3 11.59 6.78 -6.21
N LYS A 4 11.66 5.79 -7.10
CA LYS A 4 12.39 4.53 -6.91
C LYS A 4 13.92 4.69 -6.75
N SER A 5 14.49 5.80 -7.17
CA SER A 5 15.94 6.03 -7.08
C SER A 5 16.39 6.55 -5.70
N LEU A 6 15.45 6.82 -4.81
CA LEU A 6 15.72 7.32 -3.46
C LEU A 6 15.60 6.20 -2.43
N GLU A 7 16.49 6.16 -1.46
CA GLU A 7 16.54 5.15 -0.41
C GLU A 7 16.58 5.79 0.99
N GLY A 8 16.11 5.03 1.99
CA GLY A 8 16.23 5.36 3.40
C GLY A 8 15.62 6.71 3.80
N ALA A 9 16.36 7.47 4.58
CA ALA A 9 15.91 8.77 5.12
C ALA A 9 15.68 9.82 4.03
N ALA A 10 16.46 9.79 2.94
CA ALA A 10 16.28 10.68 1.80
C ALA A 10 14.94 10.44 1.10
N PHE A 11 14.53 9.20 0.99
CA PHE A 11 13.22 8.84 0.42
C PHE A 11 12.06 9.33 1.29
N GLY A 12 12.14 9.10 2.60
CA GLY A 12 11.13 9.59 3.55
C GLY A 12 11.02 11.13 3.56
N ALA A 13 12.14 11.85 3.50
CA ALA A 13 12.17 13.31 3.40
C ALA A 13 11.52 13.80 2.11
N LYS A 14 11.74 13.11 1.00
CA LYS A 14 11.10 13.44 -0.30
C LYS A 14 9.60 13.21 -0.26
N LEU A 15 9.13 12.14 0.34
CA LEU A 15 7.70 11.88 0.52
C LEU A 15 7.03 12.96 1.38
N LYS A 16 7.69 13.38 2.47
CA LYS A 16 7.21 14.47 3.32
C LYS A 16 7.11 15.80 2.54
N GLU A 17 8.09 16.11 1.71
CA GLU A 17 8.07 17.28 0.83
C GLU A 17 6.89 17.23 -0.14
N ILE A 18 6.66 16.09 -0.78
CA ILE A 18 5.54 15.91 -1.71
C ILE A 18 4.20 16.05 -0.98
N ALA A 19 4.04 15.40 0.16
CA ALA A 19 2.80 15.46 0.95
C ALA A 19 2.50 16.88 1.48
N GLY A 20 3.53 17.69 1.68
CA GLY A 20 3.40 19.07 2.13
C GLY A 20 3.08 20.09 1.03
N ARG A 21 2.91 19.67 -0.22
CA ARG A 21 2.58 20.57 -1.32
C ARG A 21 1.18 21.16 -1.17
N LYS A 22 1.05 22.44 -1.53
CA LYS A 22 -0.20 23.21 -1.39
C LYS A 22 -1.36 22.67 -2.26
N GLU A 23 -1.04 21.89 -3.29
CA GLU A 23 -2.00 21.28 -4.21
C GLU A 23 -2.80 20.15 -3.56
N PHE A 24 -2.31 19.59 -2.44
CA PHE A 24 -3.07 18.60 -1.68
C PHE A 24 -4.15 19.27 -0.82
N HIS A 25 -5.39 18.86 -1.03
CA HIS A 25 -6.55 19.33 -0.27
C HIS A 25 -7.28 18.14 0.34
N ALA A 26 -7.78 18.32 1.57
CA ALA A 26 -8.59 17.32 2.23
C ALA A 26 -9.87 17.04 1.43
N LEU A 27 -10.28 15.78 1.37
CA LEU A 27 -11.52 15.38 0.74
C LEU A 27 -12.73 15.74 1.62
N PRO A 28 -13.93 15.98 1.02
CA PRO A 28 -15.16 16.19 1.79
C PRO A 28 -15.49 15.01 2.70
N GLU A 29 -15.13 13.80 2.30
CA GLU A 29 -15.42 12.56 3.02
C GLU A 29 -14.55 12.35 4.25
N SER A 30 -13.38 12.97 4.32
CA SER A 30 -12.47 12.82 5.46
C SER A 30 -11.44 13.96 5.54
N PRO A 31 -11.23 14.55 6.73
CA PRO A 31 -10.17 15.54 6.94
C PRO A 31 -8.76 14.93 6.94
N PHE A 32 -8.63 13.62 6.87
CA PHE A 32 -7.36 12.89 6.90
C PHE A 32 -6.97 12.29 5.55
N ILE A 33 -7.81 12.44 4.53
CA ILE A 33 -7.53 11.99 3.16
C ILE A 33 -7.38 13.21 2.28
N TYR A 34 -6.25 13.31 1.60
CA TYR A 34 -5.86 14.45 0.76
C TYR A 34 -5.67 14.00 -0.68
N SER A 35 -6.05 14.84 -1.63
CA SER A 35 -5.80 14.61 -3.05
C SER A 35 -5.39 15.90 -3.77
N ILE A 36 -4.77 15.76 -4.94
CA ILE A 36 -4.45 16.84 -5.85
C ILE A 36 -5.61 16.95 -6.87
N GLY A 37 -6.10 18.18 -7.05
CA GLY A 37 -7.20 18.47 -8.00
C GLY A 37 -8.57 18.36 -7.36
N GLY A 38 -9.56 18.94 -8.02
CA GLY A 38 -10.95 18.88 -7.59
C GLY A 38 -11.51 17.45 -7.68
N GLY A 39 -12.39 17.10 -6.78
CA GLY A 39 -12.99 15.76 -6.67
C GLY A 39 -13.59 15.18 -7.96
N ASN A 40 -13.84 16.03 -8.95
CA ASN A 40 -14.42 15.61 -10.23
C ASN A 40 -13.47 14.81 -11.13
N GLN A 41 -12.15 15.02 -11.06
CA GLN A 41 -11.19 14.26 -11.86
C GLN A 41 -10.94 12.86 -11.30
N LEU A 42 -10.99 12.71 -9.97
CA LEU A 42 -10.83 11.42 -9.31
C LEU A 42 -12.09 10.58 -9.37
N SER A 43 -13.27 11.21 -9.29
CA SER A 43 -14.55 10.49 -9.33
C SER A 43 -14.87 9.86 -10.70
N SER A 44 -14.18 10.27 -11.77
CA SER A 44 -14.30 9.64 -13.09
C SER A 44 -13.40 8.42 -13.29
N ASP A 45 -12.44 8.19 -12.40
CA ASP A 45 -11.60 7.00 -12.42
C ASP A 45 -12.42 5.78 -11.94
N PRO A 46 -12.54 4.69 -12.72
CA PRO A 46 -13.27 3.49 -12.31
C PRO A 46 -12.70 2.84 -11.05
N ASP A 47 -11.42 3.05 -10.75
CA ASP A 47 -10.77 2.52 -9.55
C ASP A 47 -10.95 3.40 -8.31
N TYR A 48 -11.49 4.61 -8.46
CA TYR A 48 -11.61 5.59 -7.37
C TYR A 48 -12.38 5.06 -6.15
N PRO A 49 -13.54 4.39 -6.28
CA PRO A 49 -14.25 3.86 -5.11
C PRO A 49 -13.41 2.89 -4.29
N SER A 50 -12.63 2.05 -4.95
CA SER A 50 -11.72 1.09 -4.33
C SER A 50 -10.55 1.79 -3.64
N LEU A 51 -9.96 2.80 -4.28
CA LEU A 51 -8.89 3.61 -3.71
C LEU A 51 -9.38 4.38 -2.47
N LEU A 52 -10.56 4.97 -2.55
CA LEU A 52 -11.14 5.69 -1.41
C LEU A 52 -11.44 4.76 -0.24
N MET A 53 -11.98 3.56 -0.49
CA MET A 53 -12.26 2.58 0.55
C MET A 53 -10.99 2.14 1.29
N ALA A 54 -9.90 1.87 0.57
CA ALA A 54 -8.63 1.52 1.17
C ALA A 54 -8.02 2.69 1.96
N ALA A 55 -8.16 3.91 1.46
CA ALA A 55 -7.75 5.13 2.16
C ALA A 55 -8.52 5.32 3.48
N GLN A 56 -9.83 5.08 3.49
CA GLN A 56 -10.65 5.14 4.70
C GLN A 56 -10.22 4.09 5.73
N LYS A 57 -9.92 2.87 5.32
CA LYS A 57 -9.36 1.85 6.21
C LYS A 57 -8.02 2.30 6.80
N ALA A 58 -7.16 2.91 6.02
CA ALA A 58 -5.89 3.44 6.52
C ALA A 58 -6.12 4.54 7.57
N VAL A 59 -7.09 5.42 7.38
CA VAL A 59 -7.47 6.44 8.38
C VAL A 59 -7.95 5.80 9.68
N GLU A 60 -8.71 4.72 9.62
CA GLU A 60 -9.13 3.95 10.80
C GLU A 60 -7.95 3.39 11.59
N HIS A 61 -6.82 3.12 10.91
CA HIS A 61 -5.57 2.69 11.53
C HIS A 61 -4.63 3.85 11.93
N GLY A 62 -5.11 5.08 11.89
CA GLY A 62 -4.38 6.26 12.33
C GLY A 62 -3.45 6.89 11.30
N TYR A 63 -3.57 6.52 10.03
CA TYR A 63 -2.82 7.16 8.95
C TYR A 63 -3.48 8.45 8.47
N ARG A 64 -2.66 9.41 8.06
CA ARG A 64 -3.05 10.40 7.05
C ARG A 64 -2.71 9.85 5.67
N VAL A 65 -3.60 10.05 4.72
CA VAL A 65 -3.49 9.46 3.38
C VAL A 65 -3.41 10.57 2.34
N PHE A 66 -2.40 10.51 1.50
CA PHE A 66 -2.24 11.40 0.34
C PHE A 66 -2.41 10.56 -0.92
N MET A 67 -3.55 10.72 -1.59
CA MET A 67 -3.87 10.03 -2.83
C MET A 67 -3.08 10.68 -3.98
N LEU A 68 -2.25 9.89 -4.63
CA LEU A 68 -1.40 10.39 -5.71
C LEU A 68 -2.15 10.41 -7.04
N PRO A 69 -1.85 11.38 -7.92
CA PRO A 69 -2.40 11.37 -9.27
C PRO A 69 -1.97 10.11 -10.02
N ASN A 70 -2.90 9.55 -10.79
CA ASN A 70 -2.63 8.39 -11.65
C ASN A 70 -2.75 8.81 -13.12
N PRO A 71 -1.69 9.37 -13.73
CA PRO A 71 -1.72 9.76 -15.14
C PRO A 71 -1.86 8.52 -16.03
N HIS A 72 -2.72 8.60 -17.02
CA HIS A 72 -2.92 7.52 -17.99
C HIS A 72 -1.59 7.09 -18.62
N GLY A 73 -1.34 5.78 -18.68
CA GLY A 73 -0.16 5.21 -19.32
C GLY A 73 1.10 5.14 -18.44
N LEU A 74 1.06 5.68 -17.22
CA LEU A 74 2.17 5.59 -16.27
C LEU A 74 1.83 4.64 -15.12
N LYS A 75 2.79 3.79 -14.76
CA LYS A 75 2.71 2.95 -13.56
C LYS A 75 3.19 3.76 -12.37
N THR A 76 2.26 4.29 -11.60
CA THR A 76 2.52 5.10 -10.42
C THR A 76 1.93 4.44 -9.18
N PRO A 77 2.56 4.58 -8.00
CA PRO A 77 1.95 4.15 -6.76
C PRO A 77 0.72 5.00 -6.42
N ASP A 78 -0.14 4.48 -5.56
CA ASP A 78 -1.44 5.08 -5.27
C ASP A 78 -1.43 6.08 -4.13
N TYR A 79 -0.60 5.85 -3.08
CA TYR A 79 -0.65 6.63 -1.85
C TYR A 79 0.71 6.95 -1.25
N ILE A 80 0.75 8.10 -0.56
CA ILE A 80 1.65 8.31 0.57
C ILE A 80 0.84 8.15 1.84
N PHE A 81 1.25 7.25 2.74
CA PHE A 81 0.72 7.11 4.09
C PHE A 81 1.66 7.77 5.09
N GLU A 82 1.11 8.55 5.99
CA GLU A 82 1.84 9.13 7.12
C GLU A 82 1.22 8.68 8.43
N ARG A 83 2.06 8.21 9.34
CA ARG A 83 1.68 7.92 10.72
C ARG A 83 2.86 8.22 11.64
N ARG A 84 2.63 9.07 12.65
CA ARG A 84 3.66 9.47 13.63
C ARG A 84 4.92 10.06 12.98
N GLY A 85 4.76 10.86 11.95
CA GLY A 85 5.87 11.50 11.23
C GLY A 85 6.63 10.60 10.25
N VAL A 86 6.22 9.35 10.08
CA VAL A 86 6.81 8.41 9.11
C VAL A 86 5.97 8.38 7.84
N TYR A 87 6.60 8.68 6.72
CA TYR A 87 5.98 8.72 5.39
C TYR A 87 6.40 7.49 4.59
N LYS A 88 5.43 6.77 4.04
CA LYS A 88 5.65 5.58 3.21
C LYS A 88 4.81 5.61 1.95
N LEU A 89 5.37 5.11 0.86
CA LEU A 89 4.72 5.04 -0.45
C LEU A 89 4.14 3.64 -0.66
N PHE A 90 2.85 3.56 -0.99
CA PHE A 90 2.15 2.29 -1.20
C PHE A 90 1.43 2.23 -2.54
N ASP A 91 1.44 1.05 -3.12
CA ASP A 91 0.63 0.66 -4.27
C ASP A 91 -0.44 -0.33 -3.82
N LEU A 92 -1.71 -0.01 -4.10
CA LEU A 92 -2.86 -0.83 -3.72
C LEU A 92 -3.06 -1.99 -4.68
N LYS A 93 -3.22 -3.19 -4.11
CA LYS A 93 -3.73 -4.36 -4.83
C LYS A 93 -4.92 -4.95 -4.06
N ASN A 94 -6.10 -4.84 -4.65
CA ASN A 94 -7.27 -5.56 -4.18
C ASN A 94 -7.17 -7.02 -4.57
N ILE A 95 -7.38 -7.89 -3.62
CA ILE A 95 -7.36 -9.33 -3.84
C ILE A 95 -8.80 -9.83 -3.90
N SER A 96 -9.15 -10.42 -5.04
CA SER A 96 -10.45 -11.05 -5.26
C SER A 96 -10.23 -12.39 -5.97
N GLY A 97 -10.73 -13.48 -5.41
CA GLY A 97 -10.61 -14.81 -6.01
C GLY A 97 -9.35 -15.59 -5.62
N LYS A 98 -9.19 -16.74 -6.24
CA LYS A 98 -8.12 -17.69 -5.96
C LYS A 98 -6.86 -17.37 -6.80
N ASN A 99 -5.68 -17.64 -6.27
CA ASN A 99 -4.39 -17.63 -7.00
C ASN A 99 -3.87 -16.26 -7.48
N ILE A 100 -4.43 -15.17 -6.99
CA ILE A 100 -4.13 -13.84 -7.55
C ILE A 100 -3.02 -13.08 -6.81
N VAL A 101 -2.72 -13.42 -5.54
CA VAL A 101 -1.79 -12.67 -4.69
C VAL A 101 -0.39 -12.57 -5.31
N HIS A 102 0.17 -13.68 -5.78
CA HIS A 102 1.50 -13.69 -6.39
C HIS A 102 1.57 -12.75 -7.61
N THR A 103 0.58 -12.82 -8.50
CA THR A 103 0.51 -11.98 -9.70
C THR A 103 0.37 -10.50 -9.32
N ARG A 104 -0.50 -10.20 -8.36
CA ARG A 104 -0.71 -8.82 -7.91
C ARG A 104 0.52 -8.22 -7.23
N LEU A 105 1.24 -9.00 -6.43
CA LEU A 105 2.51 -8.56 -5.84
C LEU A 105 3.59 -8.32 -6.91
N LYS A 106 3.66 -9.18 -7.94
CA LYS A 106 4.56 -8.98 -9.07
C LYS A 106 4.26 -7.66 -9.81
N GLU A 107 3.01 -7.37 -10.05
CA GLU A 107 2.59 -6.10 -10.69
C GLU A 107 2.98 -4.88 -9.85
N SER A 108 2.86 -4.98 -8.53
CA SER A 108 3.17 -3.90 -7.60
C SER A 108 4.63 -3.46 -7.66
N ILE A 109 5.57 -4.37 -7.95
CA ILE A 109 7.01 -4.04 -7.98
C ILE A 109 7.35 -3.00 -9.06
N ALA A 110 6.57 -2.93 -10.13
CA ALA A 110 6.74 -1.92 -11.17
C ALA A 110 6.33 -0.51 -10.71
N GLN A 111 5.52 -0.42 -9.68
CA GLN A 111 4.93 0.82 -9.17
C GLN A 111 5.61 1.33 -7.90
N GLY A 112 6.17 0.43 -7.09
CA GLY A 112 6.84 0.81 -5.85
C GLY A 112 7.47 -0.38 -5.13
N ASN A 113 8.07 -0.09 -3.98
CA ASN A 113 8.76 -1.09 -3.15
C ASN A 113 7.90 -1.58 -1.98
N ARG A 114 6.71 -1.00 -1.80
CA ARG A 114 5.73 -1.39 -0.81
C ARG A 114 4.39 -1.67 -1.46
N ALA A 115 3.82 -2.82 -1.17
CA ALA A 115 2.49 -3.20 -1.61
C ALA A 115 1.50 -3.11 -0.45
N LEU A 116 0.31 -2.58 -0.73
CA LEU A 116 -0.84 -2.66 0.15
C LEU A 116 -1.82 -3.68 -0.41
N LEU A 117 -2.07 -4.75 0.34
CA LEU A 117 -3.08 -5.75 0.00
C LEU A 117 -4.36 -5.51 0.79
N ASN A 118 -5.46 -5.31 0.08
CA ASN A 118 -6.79 -5.35 0.66
C ASN A 118 -7.35 -6.77 0.49
N MET A 119 -7.42 -7.52 1.60
CA MET A 119 -7.63 -8.95 1.59
C MET A 119 -9.04 -9.37 2.01
N PRO A 120 -9.68 -10.30 1.28
CA PRO A 120 -10.80 -11.09 1.81
C PRO A 120 -10.29 -12.23 2.71
N GLN A 121 -11.16 -13.12 3.11
CA GLN A 121 -10.74 -14.41 3.65
C GLN A 121 -9.92 -15.16 2.59
N TYR A 122 -8.80 -15.73 3.00
CA TYR A 122 -7.85 -16.34 2.09
C TYR A 122 -7.10 -17.50 2.78
N ASN A 123 -6.58 -18.43 1.98
CA ASN A 123 -5.79 -19.53 2.52
C ASN A 123 -4.45 -19.00 3.04
N THR A 124 -4.22 -19.15 4.34
CA THR A 124 -3.03 -18.61 5.02
C THR A 124 -1.72 -19.20 4.47
N ARG A 125 -1.67 -20.51 4.22
CA ARG A 125 -0.45 -21.16 3.68
C ARG A 125 -0.07 -20.59 2.34
N LYS A 126 -1.06 -20.41 1.48
CA LYS A 126 -0.85 -19.86 0.15
C LYS A 126 -0.39 -18.39 0.22
N LEU A 127 -1.02 -17.59 1.08
CA LEU A 127 -0.64 -16.20 1.28
C LEU A 127 0.80 -16.08 1.78
N VAL A 128 1.18 -16.86 2.78
CA VAL A 128 2.55 -16.94 3.29
C VAL A 128 3.53 -17.34 2.21
N HIS A 129 3.21 -18.37 1.43
CA HIS A 129 4.04 -18.82 0.32
C HIS A 129 4.26 -17.71 -0.72
N ASP A 130 3.19 -17.04 -1.12
CA ASP A 130 3.25 -15.98 -2.14
C ASP A 130 4.01 -14.75 -1.66
N ILE A 131 3.85 -14.36 -0.40
CA ILE A 131 4.59 -13.25 0.20
C ILE A 131 6.09 -13.58 0.29
N ARG A 132 6.45 -14.78 0.75
CA ARG A 132 7.85 -15.23 0.76
C ARG A 132 8.47 -15.20 -0.62
N LYS A 133 7.79 -15.79 -1.58
CA LYS A 133 8.25 -15.82 -2.98
C LYS A 133 8.47 -14.42 -3.54
N TYR A 134 7.58 -13.48 -3.22
CA TYR A 134 7.72 -12.09 -3.60
C TYR A 134 9.00 -11.46 -3.04
N PHE A 135 9.28 -11.61 -1.77
CA PHE A 135 10.48 -11.06 -1.16
C PHE A 135 11.77 -11.75 -1.62
N VAL A 136 11.74 -13.05 -1.87
CA VAL A 136 12.91 -13.79 -2.41
C VAL A 136 13.22 -13.33 -3.84
N LYS A 137 12.19 -13.18 -4.66
CA LYS A 137 12.35 -12.86 -6.07
C LYS A 137 12.70 -11.39 -6.33
N TYR A 138 12.21 -10.48 -5.49
CA TYR A 138 12.36 -9.04 -5.68
C TYR A 138 13.15 -8.41 -4.53
N PRO A 139 14.49 -8.26 -4.66
CA PRO A 139 15.32 -7.70 -3.59
C PRO A 139 14.95 -6.29 -3.16
N ASP A 140 14.36 -5.50 -4.05
CA ASP A 140 13.93 -4.13 -3.77
C ASP A 140 12.61 -4.03 -3.00
N ALA A 141 11.86 -5.13 -2.86
CA ALA A 141 10.64 -5.16 -2.08
C ALA A 141 10.93 -4.95 -0.60
N ILE A 142 10.22 -4.02 0.04
CA ILE A 142 10.49 -3.59 1.42
C ILE A 142 9.42 -4.08 2.38
N GLU A 143 8.15 -3.93 2.01
CA GLU A 143 7.01 -4.18 2.90
C GLU A 143 5.78 -4.62 2.11
N VAL A 144 5.03 -5.54 2.72
CA VAL A 144 3.65 -5.82 2.34
C VAL A 144 2.77 -5.46 3.54
N LEU A 145 1.96 -4.42 3.39
CA LEU A 145 0.95 -4.02 4.36
C LEU A 145 -0.37 -4.68 3.98
N ILE A 146 -1.06 -5.28 4.94
CA ILE A 146 -2.27 -6.05 4.69
C ILE A 146 -3.41 -5.48 5.53
N PHE A 147 -4.50 -5.12 4.87
CA PHE A 147 -5.79 -4.84 5.50
C PHE A 147 -6.73 -6.02 5.28
N LYS A 148 -7.16 -6.64 6.36
CA LYS A 148 -8.16 -7.71 6.37
C LYS A 148 -9.25 -7.38 7.38
N GLY A 149 -10.44 -7.04 6.89
CA GLY A 149 -11.51 -6.54 7.76
C GLY A 149 -11.04 -5.33 8.56
N LYS A 150 -11.05 -5.43 9.89
CA LYS A 150 -10.57 -4.38 10.80
C LYS A 150 -9.10 -4.53 11.21
N ASN A 151 -8.41 -5.53 10.69
CA ASN A 151 -7.04 -5.84 11.09
C ASN A 151 -6.04 -5.25 10.10
N GLU A 152 -4.91 -4.80 10.65
CA GLU A 152 -3.74 -4.35 9.92
C GLU A 152 -2.56 -5.26 10.27
N MET A 153 -1.82 -5.70 9.25
CA MET A 153 -0.60 -6.48 9.42
C MET A 153 0.49 -5.94 8.50
N SER A 154 1.67 -5.70 9.05
CA SER A 154 2.83 -5.31 8.26
C SER A 154 3.82 -6.48 8.17
N VAL A 155 4.23 -6.81 6.95
CA VAL A 155 5.22 -7.85 6.69
C VAL A 155 6.45 -7.22 6.05
N SER A 156 7.53 -7.17 6.81
CA SER A 156 8.85 -6.77 6.31
C SER A 156 9.56 -7.96 5.64
N ARG A 157 10.59 -7.68 4.86
CA ARG A 157 11.47 -8.72 4.31
C ARG A 157 12.03 -9.63 5.40
N ARG A 158 12.55 -9.05 6.48
CA ARG A 158 13.11 -9.81 7.59
C ARG A 158 12.08 -10.77 8.20
N PHE A 159 10.87 -10.30 8.41
CA PHE A 159 9.78 -11.14 8.94
C PHE A 159 9.41 -12.25 7.96
N ALA A 160 9.17 -11.92 6.69
CA ALA A 160 8.78 -12.89 5.67
C ALA A 160 9.78 -14.02 5.47
N LEU A 161 11.08 -13.74 5.62
CA LEU A 161 12.15 -14.71 5.45
C LEU A 161 12.56 -15.42 6.76
N SER A 162 11.92 -15.09 7.88
CA SER A 162 12.19 -15.76 9.16
C SER A 162 11.57 -17.16 9.21
N ALA A 163 12.18 -18.05 10.01
CA ALA A 163 11.68 -19.38 10.23
C ALA A 163 10.29 -19.42 10.91
N ARG A 164 9.97 -18.37 11.66
CA ARG A 164 8.71 -18.25 12.40
C ARG A 164 7.58 -17.60 11.60
N PHE A 165 7.84 -17.15 10.38
CA PHE A 165 6.88 -16.35 9.63
C PHE A 165 5.51 -17.01 9.54
N TYR A 166 5.43 -18.28 9.13
CA TYR A 166 4.15 -18.97 8.97
C TYR A 166 3.32 -18.96 10.26
N PHE A 167 3.92 -19.34 11.37
CA PHE A 167 3.18 -19.48 12.64
C PHE A 167 2.74 -18.14 13.21
N GLU A 168 3.63 -17.14 13.18
CA GLU A 168 3.32 -15.81 13.70
C GLU A 168 2.31 -15.10 12.80
N PHE A 169 2.48 -15.18 11.49
CA PHE A 169 1.55 -14.59 10.53
C PHE A 169 0.16 -15.24 10.61
N LYS A 170 0.10 -16.57 10.66
CA LYS A 170 -1.16 -17.30 10.80
C LYS A 170 -1.95 -16.82 12.02
N ARG A 171 -1.29 -16.69 13.16
CA ARG A 171 -1.93 -16.22 14.40
C ARG A 171 -2.51 -14.80 14.27
N MET A 172 -1.86 -13.92 13.52
CA MET A 172 -2.36 -12.56 13.27
C MET A 172 -3.47 -12.54 12.21
N PHE A 173 -3.30 -13.29 11.14
CA PHE A 173 -4.19 -13.27 9.99
C PHE A 173 -5.53 -13.97 10.21
N GLU A 174 -5.53 -15.06 10.98
CA GLU A 174 -6.74 -15.85 11.26
C GLU A 174 -7.57 -15.33 12.46
N LYS A 175 -7.10 -14.28 13.15
CA LYS A 175 -7.93 -13.55 14.10
C LYS A 175 -9.04 -12.81 13.37
#